data_68848aae1357e8fd54895e3c6b3546f3
#
_entry.id   68848aae1357e8fd54895e3c6b3546f3
#
_cell.length_a   1.000
_cell.length_b   1.000
_cell.length_c   1.000
_cell.angle_alpha   90.00
_cell.angle_beta   90.00
_cell.angle_gamma   90.00
#
_symmetry.space_group_name_H-M   'P 1'
#
loop_
_entity.id
_entity.type
_entity.pdbx_description
1 polymer ?
#
loop_
_entity_poly.entity_id
_entity_poly.type
_entity_poly.pdbx_seq_one_letter_code
_entity_poly.pdbx_strand_id
1 'polypeptide(L)'
;APNPSEVDAELARYARFRGAQAKLGRDWRSWPAAARAGNLSPEQVDADEERLHLVDQTLARRQLRELRGRLDGQGVRLGLDLTVGVHPDGFDTWSRQGLFANGMSVGAPPDRGFPSGQDWGFSPVLPTESRREGHQYLGACIAHLAALAGVLRVDHIMAWTRLYWIPHGMPLDQGTYVSYPAEELFALLTLESHRNRCEIVGENLGTVPPEIDEALPERKIWGMYLAEFQDWHKEPDPLPPTAQDVALVGTHDTPTFAGWLKGNDIADRIESGLLPPSGAPEVRQEREATVAGISRRFARPADDPKGLLEELLEWLGRSESPLVMPWIEDLWLEERGVNLPGTTSQARPNWQRPMRKLLDEVFADAEIGELARRLAQARAG
;
A
#
# COMPACT_ATOMS: atom_id res chain seq x y z
N ALA A 1 0.91 29.83 13.23
CA ALA A 1 0.44 29.94 11.85
C ALA A 1 1.57 29.46 10.93
N PRO A 2 1.27 28.74 9.82
CA PRO A 2 2.29 28.37 8.85
C PRO A 2 2.93 29.64 8.23
N ASN A 3 4.19 29.52 7.84
CA ASN A 3 4.85 30.57 7.10
C ASN A 3 4.13 30.74 5.74
N PRO A 4 3.72 31.95 5.32
CA PRO A 4 3.05 32.14 4.03
C PRO A 4 3.80 31.58 2.82
N SER A 5 5.12 31.51 2.87
CA SER A 5 5.95 30.90 1.81
C SER A 5 5.85 29.37 1.73
N GLU A 6 5.30 28.71 2.74
CA GLU A 6 5.10 27.25 2.77
C GLU A 6 3.71 26.81 2.28
N VAL A 7 2.81 27.78 2.04
CA VAL A 7 1.43 27.56 1.58
C VAL A 7 1.36 27.87 0.08
N ASP A 8 1.37 26.81 -0.74
CA ASP A 8 1.10 26.94 -2.18
C ASP A 8 -0.42 27.01 -2.46
N ALA A 9 -0.78 27.34 -3.71
CA ALA A 9 -2.17 27.50 -4.11
C ALA A 9 -2.99 26.19 -4.00
N GLU A 10 -2.37 25.03 -4.21
CA GLU A 10 -3.04 23.73 -4.13
C GLU A 10 -3.33 23.38 -2.67
N LEU A 11 -2.39 23.61 -1.75
CA LEU A 11 -2.61 23.43 -0.33
C LEU A 11 -3.71 24.36 0.19
N ALA A 12 -3.72 25.63 -0.25
CA ALA A 12 -4.79 26.56 0.12
C ALA A 12 -6.17 26.07 -0.37
N ARG A 13 -6.25 25.57 -1.60
CA ARG A 13 -7.50 24.99 -2.14
C ARG A 13 -7.94 23.74 -1.37
N TYR A 14 -6.99 22.86 -1.03
CA TYR A 14 -7.26 21.67 -0.22
C TYR A 14 -7.83 22.04 1.16
N ALA A 15 -7.18 22.94 1.87
CA ALA A 15 -7.63 23.35 3.19
C ALA A 15 -9.03 24.00 3.15
N ARG A 16 -9.28 24.83 2.13
CA ARG A 16 -10.58 25.43 1.88
C ARG A 16 -11.66 24.39 1.58
N PHE A 17 -11.34 23.36 0.79
CA PHE A 17 -12.23 22.21 0.55
C PHE A 17 -12.55 21.49 1.87
N ARG A 18 -11.57 21.26 2.73
CA ARG A 18 -11.78 20.61 4.04
C ARG A 18 -12.68 21.45 4.95
N GLY A 19 -12.48 22.77 4.97
CA GLY A 19 -13.39 23.70 5.67
C GLY A 19 -14.82 23.67 5.10
N ALA A 20 -14.96 23.48 3.79
CA ALA A 20 -16.26 23.32 3.16
C ALA A 20 -16.92 21.98 3.50
N GLN A 21 -16.16 20.89 3.56
CA GLN A 21 -16.68 19.58 4.00
C GLN A 21 -17.26 19.62 5.42
N ALA A 22 -16.64 20.38 6.32
CA ALA A 22 -17.13 20.55 7.69
C ALA A 22 -18.53 21.22 7.74
N LYS A 23 -18.79 22.16 6.84
CA LYS A 23 -20.08 22.87 6.78
C LYS A 23 -21.13 22.25 5.86
N LEU A 24 -20.72 21.72 4.72
CA LEU A 24 -21.62 21.27 3.67
C LEU A 24 -21.80 19.72 3.64
N GLY A 25 -21.00 18.99 4.44
CA GLY A 25 -21.01 17.53 4.47
C GLY A 25 -19.94 16.92 3.56
N ARG A 26 -19.67 15.61 3.76
CA ARG A 26 -18.54 14.91 3.12
C ARG A 26 -18.72 14.74 1.63
N ASP A 27 -19.94 14.40 1.18
CA ASP A 27 -20.24 14.20 -0.24
C ASP A 27 -20.36 15.55 -0.96
N TRP A 28 -19.29 15.96 -1.60
CA TRP A 28 -19.22 17.19 -2.36
C TRP A 28 -20.23 17.26 -3.54
N ARG A 29 -20.72 16.08 -4.01
CA ARG A 29 -21.71 16.02 -5.09
C ARG A 29 -23.08 16.56 -4.65
N SER A 30 -23.35 16.51 -3.35
CA SER A 30 -24.56 17.08 -2.75
C SER A 30 -24.49 18.59 -2.51
N TRP A 31 -23.32 19.22 -2.68
CA TRP A 31 -23.14 20.65 -2.41
C TRP A 31 -23.88 21.54 -3.41
N PRO A 32 -24.12 22.82 -3.06
CA PRO A 32 -24.66 23.82 -4.01
C PRO A 32 -23.83 23.89 -5.31
N ALA A 33 -24.47 24.13 -6.43
CA ALA A 33 -23.85 24.07 -7.76
C ALA A 33 -22.54 24.88 -7.87
N ALA A 34 -22.51 26.08 -7.31
CA ALA A 34 -21.30 26.93 -7.30
C ALA A 34 -20.15 26.27 -6.51
N ALA A 35 -20.46 25.71 -5.33
CA ALA A 35 -19.46 25.02 -4.50
C ALA A 35 -18.94 23.73 -5.17
N ARG A 36 -19.83 22.96 -5.80
CA ARG A 36 -19.41 21.80 -6.63
C ARG A 36 -18.45 22.21 -7.75
N ALA A 37 -18.72 23.36 -8.38
CA ALA A 37 -17.86 23.88 -9.47
C ALA A 37 -16.55 24.53 -8.97
N GLY A 38 -16.22 24.45 -7.69
CA GLY A 38 -14.99 25.00 -7.14
C GLY A 38 -15.12 26.43 -6.58
N ASN A 39 -16.30 27.04 -6.68
CA ASN A 39 -16.54 28.42 -6.22
C ASN A 39 -17.14 28.40 -4.80
N LEU A 40 -16.27 28.30 -3.79
CA LEU A 40 -16.66 28.32 -2.38
C LEU A 40 -16.78 29.75 -1.86
N SER A 41 -17.95 30.14 -1.33
CA SER A 41 -18.08 31.42 -0.62
C SER A 41 -17.53 31.33 0.81
N PRO A 42 -17.14 32.44 1.45
CA PRO A 42 -16.64 32.40 2.82
C PRO A 42 -17.63 31.79 3.83
N GLU A 43 -18.92 31.95 3.62
CA GLU A 43 -19.97 31.42 4.50
C GLU A 43 -20.08 29.89 4.42
N GLN A 44 -19.62 29.29 3.31
CA GLN A 44 -19.62 27.85 3.06
C GLN A 44 -18.39 27.15 3.62
N VAL A 45 -17.41 27.89 4.14
CA VAL A 45 -16.15 27.35 4.65
C VAL A 45 -16.07 27.55 6.16
N ASP A 46 -15.71 26.50 6.89
CA ASP A 46 -15.34 26.63 8.29
C ASP A 46 -13.89 27.11 8.38
N ALA A 47 -13.69 28.29 8.93
CA ALA A 47 -12.39 28.94 8.97
C ALA A 47 -11.41 28.26 9.94
N ASP A 48 -11.90 27.60 10.98
CA ASP A 48 -11.06 26.89 11.94
C ASP A 48 -10.57 25.56 11.35
N GLU A 49 -11.43 24.84 10.64
CA GLU A 49 -11.04 23.63 9.90
C GLU A 49 -10.09 23.95 8.74
N GLU A 50 -10.37 25.02 7.97
CA GLU A 50 -9.44 25.50 6.93
C GLU A 50 -8.05 25.75 7.52
N ARG A 51 -7.98 26.48 8.63
CA ARG A 51 -6.72 26.80 9.31
C ARG A 51 -6.05 25.55 9.87
N LEU A 52 -6.81 24.63 10.47
CA LEU A 52 -6.30 23.36 10.98
C LEU A 52 -5.59 22.58 9.89
N HIS A 53 -6.25 22.36 8.75
CA HIS A 53 -5.67 21.63 7.63
C HIS A 53 -4.48 22.31 6.97
N LEU A 54 -4.43 23.65 6.94
CA LEU A 54 -3.24 24.39 6.52
C LEU A 54 -2.05 24.12 7.45
N VAL A 55 -2.28 24.17 8.75
CA VAL A 55 -1.23 23.90 9.75
C VAL A 55 -0.75 22.45 9.65
N ASP A 56 -1.67 21.50 9.64
CA ASP A 56 -1.35 20.06 9.64
C ASP A 56 -0.52 19.67 8.41
N GLN A 57 -0.94 20.05 7.23
CA GLN A 57 -0.23 19.71 5.99
C GLN A 57 1.14 20.42 5.90
N THR A 58 1.22 21.67 6.36
CA THR A 58 2.50 22.40 6.41
C THR A 58 3.47 21.74 7.39
N LEU A 59 2.99 21.34 8.57
CA LEU A 59 3.80 20.63 9.58
C LEU A 59 4.26 19.26 9.07
N ALA A 60 3.33 18.48 8.54
CA ALA A 60 3.65 17.14 8.00
C ALA A 60 4.73 17.22 6.91
N ARG A 61 4.55 18.14 5.94
CA ARG A 61 5.52 18.34 4.85
C ARG A 61 6.90 18.77 5.37
N ARG A 62 6.93 19.66 6.36
CA ARG A 62 8.18 20.12 6.99
C ARG A 62 8.87 18.98 7.75
N GLN A 63 8.13 18.27 8.61
CA GLN A 63 8.66 17.17 9.40
C GLN A 63 9.21 16.04 8.53
N LEU A 64 8.52 15.69 7.44
CA LEU A 64 8.99 14.68 6.50
C LEU A 64 10.28 15.11 5.79
N ARG A 65 10.39 16.38 5.37
CA ARG A 65 11.63 16.91 4.77
C ARG A 65 12.80 16.89 5.74
N GLU A 66 12.57 17.33 6.98
CA GLU A 66 13.59 17.32 8.03
C GLU A 66 14.01 15.88 8.38
N LEU A 67 13.04 14.96 8.46
CA LEU A 67 13.31 13.54 8.69
C LEU A 67 14.14 12.96 7.53
N ARG A 68 13.72 13.19 6.28
CA ARG A 68 14.45 12.74 5.09
C ARG A 68 15.91 13.24 5.13
N GLY A 69 16.14 14.53 5.39
CA GLY A 69 17.50 15.09 5.46
C GLY A 69 18.35 14.48 6.56
N ARG A 70 17.77 14.17 7.72
CA ARG A 70 18.49 13.49 8.82
C ARG A 70 18.84 12.05 8.46
N LEU A 71 17.91 11.32 7.87
CA LEU A 71 18.11 9.92 7.48
C LEU A 71 19.14 9.79 6.35
N ASP A 72 19.07 10.64 5.34
CA ASP A 72 20.05 10.68 4.25
C ASP A 72 21.48 10.92 4.78
N GLY A 73 21.63 11.80 5.79
CA GLY A 73 22.90 12.05 6.48
C GLY A 73 23.46 10.84 7.26
N GLN A 74 22.62 9.85 7.54
CA GLN A 74 22.96 8.60 8.22
C GLN A 74 23.03 7.39 7.27
N GLY A 75 22.84 7.60 5.96
CA GLY A 75 22.77 6.52 4.99
C GLY A 75 21.49 5.67 5.07
N VAL A 76 20.45 6.18 5.75
CA VAL A 76 19.14 5.53 5.88
C VAL A 76 18.15 6.15 4.89
N ARG A 77 17.36 5.33 4.21
CA ARG A 77 16.34 5.79 3.25
C ARG A 77 14.95 5.73 3.87
N LEU A 78 14.19 6.82 3.72
CA LEU A 78 12.76 6.83 4.08
C LEU A 78 11.96 6.17 2.97
N GLY A 79 11.18 5.13 3.30
CA GLY A 79 10.20 4.52 2.41
C GLY A 79 8.84 5.22 2.54
N LEU A 80 8.21 5.54 1.41
CA LEU A 80 6.83 6.02 1.34
C LEU A 80 6.03 5.16 0.35
N ASP A 81 4.71 5.31 0.36
CA ASP A 81 3.78 4.53 -0.45
C ASP A 81 2.90 5.44 -1.31
N LEU A 82 2.81 5.15 -2.61
CA LEU A 82 1.86 5.77 -3.54
C LEU A 82 0.67 4.83 -3.68
N THR A 83 -0.47 5.24 -3.16
CA THR A 83 -1.73 4.49 -3.21
C THR A 83 -2.26 4.37 -4.63
N VAL A 84 -3.00 3.28 -4.92
CA VAL A 84 -3.60 3.00 -6.24
C VAL A 84 -4.67 4.01 -6.65
N GLY A 85 -5.29 4.70 -5.70
CA GLY A 85 -6.35 5.66 -5.97
C GLY A 85 -6.66 6.60 -4.82
N VAL A 86 -7.68 7.42 -5.02
CA VAL A 86 -8.11 8.45 -4.07
C VAL A 86 -9.58 8.30 -3.72
N HIS A 87 -9.95 8.77 -2.53
CA HIS A 87 -11.32 8.68 -2.04
C HIS A 87 -12.28 9.45 -2.97
N PRO A 88 -13.44 8.86 -3.36
CA PRO A 88 -14.39 9.50 -4.28
C PRO A 88 -14.96 10.83 -3.77
N ASP A 89 -15.07 11.02 -2.44
CA ASP A 89 -15.49 12.29 -1.83
C ASP A 89 -14.29 13.17 -1.46
N GLY A 90 -13.10 12.87 -1.99
CA GLY A 90 -11.87 13.59 -1.69
C GLY A 90 -11.70 14.88 -2.49
N PHE A 91 -10.65 15.64 -2.12
CA PHE A 91 -10.25 16.87 -2.78
C PHE A 91 -9.91 16.67 -4.26
N ASP A 92 -9.20 15.57 -4.57
CA ASP A 92 -8.73 15.29 -5.93
C ASP A 92 -9.90 15.13 -6.89
N THR A 93 -10.90 14.32 -6.52
CA THR A 93 -12.11 14.10 -7.33
C THR A 93 -12.97 15.36 -7.44
N TRP A 94 -13.04 16.18 -6.38
CA TRP A 94 -13.75 17.46 -6.43
C TRP A 94 -13.02 18.50 -7.28
N SER A 95 -11.70 18.62 -7.14
CA SER A 95 -10.93 19.66 -7.81
C SER A 95 -10.66 19.35 -9.29
N ARG A 96 -10.76 18.06 -9.69
CA ARG A 96 -10.41 17.54 -11.02
C ARG A 96 -11.51 16.64 -11.59
N GLN A 97 -12.77 17.06 -11.48
CA GLN A 97 -13.96 16.25 -11.82
C GLN A 97 -13.91 15.62 -13.21
N GLY A 98 -13.32 16.30 -14.20
CA GLY A 98 -13.20 15.77 -15.56
C GLY A 98 -12.13 14.67 -15.71
N LEU A 99 -11.26 14.48 -14.72
CA LEU A 99 -10.18 13.50 -14.77
C LEU A 99 -10.60 12.13 -14.25
N PHE A 100 -11.61 12.06 -13.38
CA PHE A 100 -12.06 10.81 -12.75
C PHE A 100 -13.36 10.30 -13.35
N ALA A 101 -13.46 8.98 -13.52
CA ALA A 101 -14.69 8.35 -14.02
C ALA A 101 -15.77 8.38 -12.95
N ASN A 102 -16.90 9.00 -13.27
CA ASN A 102 -18.07 8.99 -12.40
C ASN A 102 -18.84 7.67 -12.52
N GLY A 103 -19.36 7.19 -11.38
CA GLY A 103 -20.17 5.96 -11.35
C GLY A 103 -19.37 4.67 -11.51
N MET A 104 -18.05 4.76 -11.39
CA MET A 104 -17.13 3.62 -11.45
C MET A 104 -16.28 3.55 -10.19
N SER A 105 -15.95 2.32 -9.79
CA SER A 105 -14.98 2.01 -8.75
C SER A 105 -13.83 1.18 -9.30
N VAL A 106 -12.67 1.26 -8.66
CA VAL A 106 -11.53 0.37 -8.91
C VAL A 106 -11.63 -0.83 -7.98
N GLY A 107 -11.26 -2.00 -8.48
CA GLY A 107 -11.22 -3.22 -7.70
C GLY A 107 -10.44 -4.34 -8.37
N ALA A 108 -10.76 -5.58 -8.02
CA ALA A 108 -10.22 -6.78 -8.63
C ALA A 108 -11.35 -7.78 -8.92
N PRO A 109 -11.26 -8.55 -10.03
CA PRO A 109 -12.21 -9.60 -10.31
C PRO A 109 -12.12 -10.74 -9.28
N PRO A 110 -13.13 -11.63 -9.23
CA PRO A 110 -13.05 -12.86 -8.44
C PRO A 110 -11.77 -13.65 -8.72
N ASP A 111 -11.10 -14.07 -7.67
CA ASP A 111 -9.93 -14.94 -7.70
C ASP A 111 -9.98 -15.99 -6.58
N ARG A 112 -8.93 -16.82 -6.46
CA ARG A 112 -8.84 -17.86 -5.42
C ARG A 112 -8.80 -17.25 -4.00
N GLY A 113 -8.15 -16.11 -3.84
CA GLY A 113 -8.04 -15.40 -2.56
C GLY A 113 -9.33 -14.69 -2.18
N PHE A 114 -10.02 -14.13 -3.18
CA PHE A 114 -11.24 -13.34 -3.03
C PHE A 114 -12.33 -13.83 -4.02
N PRO A 115 -13.03 -14.91 -3.69
CA PRO A 115 -14.00 -15.54 -4.61
C PRO A 115 -15.14 -14.63 -5.07
N SER A 116 -15.44 -13.57 -4.32
CA SER A 116 -16.46 -12.56 -4.69
C SER A 116 -15.88 -11.37 -5.46
N GLY A 117 -14.56 -11.31 -5.66
CA GLY A 117 -13.88 -10.11 -6.14
C GLY A 117 -13.70 -9.08 -5.02
N GLN A 118 -13.12 -7.93 -5.37
CA GLN A 118 -12.89 -6.83 -4.44
C GLN A 118 -13.34 -5.51 -5.07
N ASP A 119 -13.99 -4.66 -4.28
CA ASP A 119 -14.22 -3.24 -4.58
C ASP A 119 -13.38 -2.40 -3.60
N TRP A 120 -12.42 -1.63 -4.13
CA TRP A 120 -11.55 -0.78 -3.32
C TRP A 120 -12.12 0.61 -3.07
N GLY A 121 -13.24 0.96 -3.71
CA GLY A 121 -13.97 2.20 -3.47
C GLY A 121 -13.31 3.45 -4.05
N PHE A 122 -12.33 3.33 -4.95
CA PHE A 122 -11.63 4.47 -5.56
C PHE A 122 -12.24 4.81 -6.92
N SER A 123 -12.34 6.11 -7.21
CA SER A 123 -12.71 6.56 -8.55
C SER A 123 -11.52 6.43 -9.49
N PRO A 124 -11.62 5.66 -10.60
CA PRO A 124 -10.51 5.49 -11.51
C PRO A 124 -10.24 6.77 -12.32
N VAL A 125 -8.97 7.01 -12.63
CA VAL A 125 -8.54 8.07 -13.54
C VAL A 125 -8.88 7.68 -14.97
N LEU A 126 -9.52 8.58 -15.74
CA LEU A 126 -9.82 8.41 -17.15
C LEU A 126 -8.52 8.45 -17.97
N PRO A 127 -8.10 7.36 -18.65
CA PRO A 127 -6.82 7.32 -19.38
C PRO A 127 -6.70 8.40 -20.46
N THR A 128 -7.79 8.64 -21.19
CA THR A 128 -7.85 9.66 -22.25
C THR A 128 -7.70 11.07 -21.72
N GLU A 129 -8.32 11.39 -20.58
CA GLU A 129 -8.23 12.72 -19.97
C GLU A 129 -6.85 12.93 -19.32
N SER A 130 -6.32 11.91 -18.65
CA SER A 130 -4.95 11.95 -18.12
C SER A 130 -3.93 12.20 -19.20
N ARG A 131 -4.06 11.51 -20.34
CA ARG A 131 -3.19 11.72 -21.51
C ARG A 131 -3.37 13.13 -22.11
N ARG A 132 -4.60 13.63 -22.18
CA ARG A 132 -4.91 14.97 -22.70
C ARG A 132 -4.27 16.08 -21.85
N GLU A 133 -4.20 15.91 -20.53
CA GLU A 133 -3.50 16.84 -19.63
C GLU A 133 -1.98 16.56 -19.50
N GLY A 134 -1.44 15.62 -20.29
CA GLY A 134 -0.03 15.21 -20.21
C GLY A 134 0.33 14.54 -18.89
N HIS A 135 -0.60 13.80 -18.29
CA HIS A 135 -0.44 13.09 -17.01
C HIS A 135 -0.02 13.98 -15.83
N GLN A 136 -0.35 15.28 -15.89
CA GLN A 136 0.10 16.27 -14.88
C GLN A 136 -0.28 15.88 -13.46
N TYR A 137 -1.50 15.36 -13.26
CA TYR A 137 -1.96 14.93 -11.94
C TYR A 137 -1.12 13.78 -11.38
N LEU A 138 -0.97 12.70 -12.15
CA LEU A 138 -0.18 11.54 -11.72
C LEU A 138 1.30 11.91 -11.52
N GLY A 139 1.86 12.72 -12.43
CA GLY A 139 3.22 13.24 -12.31
C GLY A 139 3.42 14.07 -11.04
N ALA A 140 2.47 14.92 -10.68
CA ALA A 140 2.52 15.70 -9.43
C ALA A 140 2.46 14.82 -8.18
N CYS A 141 1.63 13.76 -8.18
CA CYS A 141 1.56 12.79 -7.07
C CYS A 141 2.90 12.05 -6.88
N ILE A 142 3.47 11.54 -7.97
CA ILE A 142 4.76 10.83 -7.94
C ILE A 142 5.87 11.78 -7.48
N ALA A 143 5.99 12.95 -8.10
CA ALA A 143 7.02 13.94 -7.79
C ALA A 143 6.96 14.39 -6.33
N HIS A 144 5.75 14.59 -5.78
CA HIS A 144 5.54 14.98 -4.40
C HIS A 144 6.08 13.93 -3.41
N LEU A 145 5.75 12.67 -3.61
CA LEU A 145 6.19 11.59 -2.75
C LEU A 145 7.67 11.26 -2.96
N ALA A 146 8.14 11.18 -4.21
CA ALA A 146 9.53 10.91 -4.52
C ALA A 146 10.49 11.98 -3.97
N ALA A 147 10.07 13.26 -3.90
CA ALA A 147 10.85 14.32 -3.27
C ALA A 147 10.99 14.15 -1.74
N LEU A 148 10.11 13.39 -1.11
CA LEU A 148 10.12 13.12 0.33
C LEU A 148 10.69 11.74 0.66
N ALA A 149 10.75 10.82 -0.30
CA ALA A 149 11.14 9.43 -0.13
C ALA A 149 12.55 9.13 -0.68
N GLY A 150 13.25 8.18 -0.05
CA GLY A 150 14.42 7.53 -0.63
C GLY A 150 14.04 6.26 -1.39
N VAL A 151 12.89 5.64 -1.01
CA VAL A 151 12.25 4.51 -1.68
C VAL A 151 10.76 4.80 -1.76
N LEU A 152 10.15 4.64 -2.93
CA LEU A 152 8.71 4.79 -3.14
C LEU A 152 8.11 3.46 -3.59
N ARG A 153 7.26 2.87 -2.76
CA ARG A 153 6.41 1.75 -3.17
C ARG A 153 5.23 2.30 -3.99
N VAL A 154 4.99 1.71 -5.13
CA VAL A 154 3.82 1.99 -5.97
C VAL A 154 2.84 0.85 -5.80
N ASP A 155 1.74 1.14 -5.15
CA ASP A 155 0.68 0.18 -4.88
C ASP A 155 0.04 -0.31 -6.17
N HIS A 156 -0.19 -1.61 -6.28
CA HIS A 156 -0.80 -2.27 -7.43
C HIS A 156 -0.22 -1.78 -8.77
N ILE A 157 1.09 -2.02 -9.00
CA ILE A 157 1.81 -1.50 -10.19
C ILE A 157 1.15 -1.91 -11.50
N MET A 158 0.35 -2.99 -11.54
CA MET A 158 -0.46 -3.40 -12.68
C MET A 158 -1.44 -2.32 -13.14
N ALA A 159 -1.81 -1.39 -12.25
CA ALA A 159 -2.64 -0.22 -12.57
C ALA A 159 -2.06 0.65 -13.69
N TRP A 160 -0.76 0.56 -13.92
CA TRP A 160 -0.06 1.32 -14.96
C TRP A 160 -0.26 0.74 -16.36
N THR A 161 -0.71 -0.53 -16.43
CA THR A 161 -1.09 -1.19 -17.69
C THR A 161 -2.60 -1.33 -17.83
N ARG A 162 -3.27 -1.74 -16.75
CA ARG A 162 -4.72 -1.93 -16.73
C ARG A 162 -5.28 -1.88 -15.32
N LEU A 163 -6.49 -1.35 -15.16
CA LEU A 163 -7.26 -1.39 -13.92
C LEU A 163 -8.61 -2.07 -14.14
N TYR A 164 -9.04 -2.83 -13.15
CA TYR A 164 -10.37 -3.43 -13.14
C TYR A 164 -11.40 -2.41 -12.65
N TRP A 165 -12.33 -2.02 -13.53
CA TRP A 165 -13.38 -1.04 -13.25
C TRP A 165 -14.70 -1.74 -13.01
N ILE A 166 -15.38 -1.33 -11.94
CA ILE A 166 -16.67 -1.89 -11.52
C ILE A 166 -17.71 -0.77 -11.58
N PRO A 167 -18.80 -0.89 -12.38
CA PRO A 167 -19.88 0.09 -12.34
C PRO A 167 -20.57 0.08 -10.97
N HIS A 168 -20.87 1.26 -10.42
CA HIS A 168 -21.55 1.35 -9.13
C HIS A 168 -22.90 0.61 -9.15
N GLY A 169 -23.14 -0.20 -8.12
CA GLY A 169 -24.37 -0.99 -7.98
C GLY A 169 -24.41 -2.28 -8.80
N MET A 170 -23.36 -2.59 -9.55
CA MET A 170 -23.23 -3.88 -10.23
C MET A 170 -22.49 -4.90 -9.36
N PRO A 171 -22.73 -6.20 -9.55
CA PRO A 171 -21.90 -7.26 -8.96
C PRO A 171 -20.42 -7.10 -9.35
N LEU A 172 -19.52 -7.51 -8.46
CA LEU A 172 -18.06 -7.30 -8.65
C LEU A 172 -17.50 -8.08 -9.86
N ASP A 173 -18.12 -9.18 -10.24
CA ASP A 173 -17.77 -9.99 -11.42
C ASP A 173 -18.26 -9.38 -12.76
N GLN A 174 -19.03 -8.28 -12.71
CA GLN A 174 -19.52 -7.55 -13.88
C GLN A 174 -18.62 -6.37 -14.26
N GLY A 175 -17.45 -6.25 -13.64
CA GLY A 175 -16.45 -5.28 -14.01
C GLY A 175 -15.68 -5.66 -15.28
N THR A 176 -14.79 -4.78 -15.72
CA THR A 176 -13.91 -5.02 -16.86
C THR A 176 -12.56 -4.35 -16.68
N TYR A 177 -11.53 -4.89 -17.34
CA TYR A 177 -10.23 -4.22 -17.39
C TYR A 177 -10.26 -3.07 -18.40
N VAL A 178 -9.79 -1.91 -17.95
CA VAL A 178 -9.55 -0.73 -18.79
C VAL A 178 -8.04 -0.53 -18.90
N SER A 179 -7.54 -0.46 -20.15
CA SER A 179 -6.11 -0.30 -20.42
C SER A 179 -5.66 1.15 -20.25
N TYR A 180 -4.43 1.31 -19.80
CA TYR A 180 -3.74 2.60 -19.62
C TYR A 180 -2.54 2.72 -20.55
N PRO A 181 -2.05 3.94 -20.85
CA PRO A 181 -0.89 4.14 -21.71
C PRO A 181 0.41 3.83 -20.96
N ALA A 182 0.70 2.54 -20.78
CA ALA A 182 1.75 2.01 -19.91
C ALA A 182 3.12 2.67 -20.13
N GLU A 183 3.56 2.78 -21.39
CA GLU A 183 4.87 3.37 -21.71
C GLU A 183 4.99 4.82 -21.24
N GLU A 184 3.92 5.62 -21.39
CA GLU A 184 3.92 7.02 -20.96
C GLU A 184 3.97 7.11 -19.43
N LEU A 185 3.21 6.26 -18.73
CA LEU A 185 3.16 6.24 -17.27
C LEU A 185 4.46 5.72 -16.64
N PHE A 186 5.03 4.64 -17.17
CA PHE A 186 6.33 4.16 -16.74
C PHE A 186 7.45 5.15 -17.01
N ALA A 187 7.42 5.84 -18.15
CA ALA A 187 8.39 6.90 -18.44
C ALA A 187 8.30 8.05 -17.43
N LEU A 188 7.09 8.44 -17.05
CA LEU A 188 6.85 9.44 -16.01
C LEU A 188 7.40 8.99 -14.65
N LEU A 189 7.14 7.75 -14.25
CA LEU A 189 7.64 7.18 -13.00
C LEU A 189 9.17 7.15 -12.95
N THR A 190 9.81 6.67 -13.99
CA THR A 190 11.28 6.62 -14.06
C THR A 190 11.90 8.01 -14.13
N LEU A 191 11.25 8.97 -14.79
CA LEU A 191 11.69 10.36 -14.81
C LEU A 191 11.71 10.98 -13.41
N GLU A 192 10.63 10.81 -12.64
CA GLU A 192 10.53 11.36 -11.29
C GLU A 192 11.42 10.60 -10.28
N SER A 193 11.59 9.29 -10.44
CA SER A 193 12.59 8.49 -9.72
C SER A 193 14.00 9.09 -9.90
N HIS A 194 14.40 9.31 -11.15
CA HIS A 194 15.72 9.86 -11.47
C HIS A 194 15.91 11.29 -10.93
N ARG A 195 14.92 12.18 -11.12
CA ARG A 195 14.96 13.57 -10.66
C ARG A 195 15.14 13.68 -9.14
N ASN A 196 14.45 12.82 -8.41
CA ASN A 196 14.40 12.87 -6.95
C ASN A 196 15.39 11.89 -6.27
N ARG A 197 16.15 11.09 -7.04
CA ARG A 197 17.02 10.00 -6.52
C ARG A 197 16.25 9.09 -5.57
N CYS A 198 15.06 8.67 -6.01
CA CYS A 198 14.16 7.83 -5.26
C CYS A 198 14.04 6.48 -5.97
N GLU A 199 14.41 5.40 -5.30
CA GLU A 199 14.24 4.04 -5.81
C GLU A 199 12.74 3.70 -5.85
N ILE A 200 12.34 2.91 -6.83
CA ILE A 200 10.94 2.51 -7.00
C ILE A 200 10.77 1.02 -6.72
N VAL A 201 9.73 0.70 -5.95
CA VAL A 201 9.26 -0.67 -5.72
C VAL A 201 7.85 -0.76 -6.28
N GLY A 202 7.62 -1.60 -7.28
CA GLY A 202 6.28 -1.89 -7.80
C GLY A 202 5.66 -3.05 -7.04
N GLU A 203 4.50 -2.85 -6.44
CA GLU A 203 3.74 -3.94 -5.83
C GLU A 203 3.12 -4.77 -6.95
N ASN A 204 3.72 -5.94 -7.23
CA ASN A 204 3.33 -6.88 -8.28
C ASN A 204 2.79 -8.18 -7.66
N LEU A 205 1.80 -8.07 -6.79
CA LEU A 205 1.17 -9.20 -6.12
C LEU A 205 -0.19 -9.57 -6.75
N GLY A 206 -0.57 -10.84 -6.67
CA GLY A 206 -1.84 -11.35 -7.22
C GLY A 206 -1.73 -11.76 -8.69
N THR A 207 -2.72 -11.37 -9.52
CA THR A 207 -2.76 -11.72 -10.94
C THR A 207 -1.94 -10.74 -11.77
N VAL A 208 -0.64 -10.99 -11.86
CA VAL A 208 0.32 -10.14 -12.57
C VAL A 208 0.30 -10.46 -14.07
N PRO A 209 0.06 -9.46 -14.95
CA PRO A 209 0.18 -9.68 -16.39
C PRO A 209 1.66 -9.74 -16.82
N PRO A 210 2.01 -10.58 -17.83
CA PRO A 210 3.41 -10.80 -18.24
C PRO A 210 4.17 -9.51 -18.62
N GLU A 211 3.48 -8.53 -19.15
CA GLU A 211 4.08 -7.23 -19.51
C GLU A 211 4.64 -6.47 -18.29
N ILE A 212 4.17 -6.76 -17.08
CA ILE A 212 4.74 -6.20 -15.85
C ILE A 212 6.07 -6.86 -15.52
N ASP A 213 6.14 -8.19 -15.62
CA ASP A 213 7.37 -8.96 -15.34
C ASP A 213 8.52 -8.55 -16.28
N GLU A 214 8.19 -8.09 -17.51
CA GLU A 214 9.15 -7.54 -18.45
C GLU A 214 9.49 -6.07 -18.14
N ALA A 215 8.47 -5.26 -17.84
CA ALA A 215 8.61 -3.81 -17.65
C ALA A 215 9.43 -3.42 -16.41
N LEU A 216 9.28 -4.13 -15.30
CA LEU A 216 9.95 -3.78 -14.05
C LEU A 216 11.49 -3.88 -14.15
N PRO A 217 12.09 -5.03 -14.58
CA PRO A 217 13.53 -5.14 -14.72
C PRO A 217 14.12 -4.18 -15.75
N GLU A 218 13.43 -4.00 -16.89
CA GLU A 218 13.86 -3.09 -17.96
C GLU A 218 14.05 -1.66 -17.46
N ARG A 219 13.21 -1.24 -16.52
CA ARG A 219 13.18 0.11 -15.95
C ARG A 219 13.88 0.21 -14.59
N LYS A 220 14.51 -0.88 -14.13
CA LYS A 220 15.15 -0.98 -12.82
C LYS A 220 14.19 -0.64 -11.67
N ILE A 221 12.95 -1.08 -11.79
CA ILE A 221 11.95 -1.01 -10.75
C ILE A 221 11.98 -2.38 -10.04
N TRP A 222 12.11 -2.39 -8.73
CA TRP A 222 12.07 -3.64 -7.97
C TRP A 222 10.65 -4.15 -7.85
N GLY A 223 10.46 -5.46 -7.99
CA GLY A 223 9.25 -6.15 -7.61
C GLY A 223 9.20 -6.46 -6.12
N MET A 224 8.17 -7.16 -5.69
CA MET A 224 8.02 -7.61 -4.30
C MET A 224 8.00 -9.14 -4.23
N TYR A 225 8.82 -9.69 -3.36
CA TYR A 225 8.83 -11.11 -3.01
C TYR A 225 8.26 -11.28 -1.60
N LEU A 226 7.09 -11.90 -1.48
CA LEU A 226 6.47 -12.24 -0.20
C LEU A 226 6.67 -13.71 0.12
N ALA A 227 7.34 -14.00 1.23
CA ALA A 227 7.61 -15.36 1.66
C ALA A 227 6.31 -16.12 1.99
N GLU A 228 5.30 -15.47 2.53
CA GLU A 228 3.99 -16.08 2.81
C GLU A 228 3.24 -16.55 1.56
N PHE A 229 3.55 -15.99 0.38
CA PHE A 229 2.89 -16.33 -0.88
C PHE A 229 3.62 -17.42 -1.67
N GLN A 230 4.74 -17.92 -1.16
CA GLN A 230 5.50 -18.92 -1.85
C GLN A 230 4.94 -20.35 -1.64
N ASP A 231 5.12 -21.19 -2.64
CA ASP A 231 4.63 -22.58 -2.66
C ASP A 231 5.52 -23.54 -1.82
N TRP A 232 5.71 -23.26 -0.52
CA TRP A 232 6.54 -24.07 0.38
C TRP A 232 6.13 -25.54 0.49
N HIS A 233 4.92 -25.88 0.08
CA HIS A 233 4.41 -27.25 0.09
C HIS A 233 4.75 -28.04 -1.17
N LYS A 234 5.32 -27.39 -2.19
CA LYS A 234 5.72 -28.01 -3.46
C LYS A 234 7.22 -28.37 -3.46
N GLU A 235 7.61 -29.30 -4.33
CA GLU A 235 9.00 -29.61 -4.61
C GLU A 235 9.33 -29.19 -6.07
N PRO A 236 10.47 -28.56 -6.31
CA PRO A 236 11.49 -28.14 -5.32
C PRO A 236 11.01 -26.98 -4.43
N ASP A 237 11.71 -26.75 -3.30
CA ASP A 237 11.45 -25.61 -2.42
C ASP A 237 11.50 -24.29 -3.21
N PRO A 238 10.79 -23.22 -2.75
CA PRO A 238 10.85 -21.92 -3.38
C PRO A 238 12.28 -21.39 -3.55
N LEU A 239 12.54 -20.77 -4.68
CA LEU A 239 13.80 -20.07 -4.91
C LEU A 239 13.86 -18.80 -4.04
N PRO A 240 15.06 -18.40 -3.60
CA PRO A 240 15.22 -17.15 -2.87
C PRO A 240 14.91 -15.94 -3.77
N PRO A 241 14.54 -14.80 -3.20
CA PRO A 241 14.36 -13.56 -3.95
C PRO A 241 15.65 -13.15 -4.67
N THR A 242 15.49 -12.54 -5.82
CA THR A 242 16.58 -12.13 -6.72
C THR A 242 16.99 -10.68 -6.48
N ALA A 243 18.00 -10.19 -7.23
CA ALA A 243 18.39 -8.79 -7.23
C ALA A 243 17.30 -7.83 -7.79
N GLN A 244 16.21 -8.37 -8.34
CA GLN A 244 15.07 -7.59 -8.83
C GLN A 244 13.93 -7.46 -7.81
N ASP A 245 14.06 -8.07 -6.64
CA ASP A 245 12.97 -8.18 -5.68
C ASP A 245 13.32 -7.50 -4.35
N VAL A 246 12.35 -6.77 -3.78
CA VAL A 246 12.36 -6.45 -2.35
C VAL A 246 11.75 -7.62 -1.59
N ALA A 247 12.50 -8.17 -0.65
CA ALA A 247 12.12 -9.36 0.10
C ALA A 247 11.37 -9.02 1.39
N LEU A 248 10.21 -9.62 1.58
CA LEU A 248 9.35 -9.44 2.75
C LEU A 248 8.85 -10.80 3.25
N VAL A 249 8.51 -10.89 4.52
CA VAL A 249 7.73 -12.01 5.05
C VAL A 249 6.28 -11.82 4.65
N GLY A 250 5.68 -10.70 5.03
CA GLY A 250 4.35 -10.23 4.68
C GLY A 250 4.32 -8.71 4.60
N THR A 251 3.13 -8.12 4.39
CA THR A 251 2.90 -6.67 4.31
C THR A 251 1.79 -6.24 5.27
N HIS A 252 1.47 -4.95 5.27
CA HIS A 252 0.32 -4.43 6.01
C HIS A 252 -1.04 -4.93 5.47
N ASP A 253 -1.08 -5.48 4.26
CA ASP A 253 -2.29 -6.04 3.62
C ASP A 253 -2.37 -7.56 3.75
N THR A 254 -1.33 -8.20 4.30
CA THR A 254 -1.31 -9.63 4.62
C THR A 254 -1.50 -9.83 6.13
N PRO A 255 -1.79 -11.04 6.61
CA PRO A 255 -1.77 -11.35 8.03
C PRO A 255 -0.36 -11.09 8.61
N THR A 256 -0.26 -10.88 9.91
CA THR A 256 1.03 -10.99 10.60
C THR A 256 1.51 -12.43 10.57
N PHE A 257 2.82 -12.67 10.55
CA PHE A 257 3.39 -14.00 10.43
C PHE A 257 2.87 -14.98 11.51
N ALA A 258 2.85 -14.56 12.77
CA ALA A 258 2.32 -15.40 13.85
C ALA A 258 0.81 -15.66 13.74
N GLY A 259 0.04 -14.68 13.29
CA GLY A 259 -1.39 -14.83 13.00
C GLY A 259 -1.64 -15.74 11.81
N TRP A 260 -0.83 -15.63 10.78
CA TRP A 260 -0.86 -16.48 9.60
C TRP A 260 -0.56 -17.95 9.93
N LEU A 261 0.46 -18.23 10.72
CA LEU A 261 0.77 -19.59 11.20
C LEU A 261 -0.40 -20.22 11.95
N LYS A 262 -1.15 -19.42 12.73
CA LYS A 262 -2.32 -19.86 13.52
C LYS A 262 -3.62 -19.92 12.70
N GLY A 263 -3.63 -19.37 11.50
CA GLY A 263 -4.84 -19.27 10.67
C GLY A 263 -5.86 -18.25 11.20
N ASN A 264 -5.42 -17.22 11.94
CA ASN A 264 -6.29 -16.16 12.46
C ASN A 264 -6.96 -15.36 11.34
N ASP A 265 -6.23 -15.14 10.22
CA ASP A 265 -6.75 -14.51 9.01
C ASP A 265 -7.91 -15.29 8.38
N ILE A 266 -7.89 -16.61 8.47
CA ILE A 266 -8.98 -17.47 7.96
C ILE A 266 -10.24 -17.23 8.79
N ALA A 267 -10.10 -17.13 10.12
CA ALA A 267 -11.20 -16.79 11.00
C ALA A 267 -11.75 -15.38 10.73
N ASP A 268 -10.87 -14.39 10.62
CA ASP A 268 -11.20 -13.00 10.27
C ASP A 268 -11.98 -12.90 8.93
N ARG A 269 -11.56 -13.67 7.92
CA ARG A 269 -12.21 -13.70 6.60
C ARG A 269 -13.60 -14.35 6.65
N ILE A 270 -13.79 -15.39 7.48
CA ILE A 270 -15.11 -15.99 7.71
C ILE A 270 -16.03 -14.99 8.41
N GLU A 271 -15.56 -14.37 9.49
CA GLU A 271 -16.32 -13.40 10.27
C GLU A 271 -16.74 -12.18 9.44
N SER A 272 -15.85 -11.73 8.55
CA SER A 272 -16.09 -10.60 7.64
C SER A 272 -16.89 -10.97 6.38
N GLY A 273 -17.26 -12.24 6.20
CA GLY A 273 -18.00 -12.70 5.01
C GLY A 273 -17.18 -12.80 3.71
N LEU A 274 -15.87 -12.62 3.77
CA LEU A 274 -14.96 -12.74 2.61
C LEU A 274 -14.70 -14.20 2.24
N LEU A 275 -14.84 -15.12 3.19
CA LEU A 275 -14.69 -16.56 2.98
C LEU A 275 -15.94 -17.28 3.50
N PRO A 276 -16.67 -18.00 2.65
CA PRO A 276 -17.78 -18.81 3.13
C PRO A 276 -17.26 -19.94 4.05
N PRO A 277 -17.96 -20.26 5.14
CA PRO A 277 -17.54 -21.32 6.06
C PRO A 277 -17.24 -22.67 5.37
N SER A 278 -17.92 -22.98 4.27
CA SER A 278 -17.70 -24.18 3.49
C SER A 278 -16.36 -24.22 2.75
N GLY A 279 -15.75 -23.09 2.45
CA GLY A 279 -14.43 -22.97 1.83
C GLY A 279 -13.26 -23.04 2.82
N ALA A 280 -13.55 -22.82 4.11
CA ALA A 280 -12.52 -22.75 5.15
C ALA A 280 -11.65 -24.02 5.30
N PRO A 281 -12.20 -25.25 5.18
CA PRO A 281 -11.39 -26.47 5.30
C PRO A 281 -10.28 -26.54 4.25
N GLU A 282 -10.56 -26.20 3.01
CA GLU A 282 -9.56 -26.20 1.93
C GLU A 282 -8.43 -25.21 2.19
N VAL A 283 -8.78 -23.98 2.57
CA VAL A 283 -7.81 -22.93 2.88
C VAL A 283 -6.94 -23.32 4.09
N ARG A 284 -7.52 -23.96 5.12
CA ARG A 284 -6.77 -24.45 6.29
C ARG A 284 -5.81 -25.56 5.89
N GLN A 285 -6.26 -26.52 5.10
CA GLN A 285 -5.41 -27.64 4.62
C GLN A 285 -4.21 -27.11 3.81
N GLU A 286 -4.41 -26.14 2.94
CA GLU A 286 -3.34 -25.50 2.19
C GLU A 286 -2.35 -24.75 3.11
N ARG A 287 -2.88 -24.04 4.11
CA ARG A 287 -2.06 -23.37 5.12
C ARG A 287 -1.21 -24.36 5.92
N GLU A 288 -1.80 -25.45 6.38
CA GLU A 288 -1.10 -26.52 7.10
C GLU A 288 0.01 -27.14 6.25
N ALA A 289 -0.26 -27.38 4.96
CA ALA A 289 0.75 -27.92 4.03
C ALA A 289 1.90 -26.92 3.82
N THR A 290 1.59 -25.63 3.67
CA THR A 290 2.59 -24.56 3.51
C THR A 290 3.44 -24.41 4.77
N VAL A 291 2.84 -24.38 5.96
CA VAL A 291 3.56 -24.31 7.26
C VAL A 291 4.43 -25.56 7.45
N ALA A 292 3.95 -26.76 7.12
CA ALA A 292 4.75 -27.97 7.15
C ALA A 292 5.95 -27.92 6.20
N GLY A 293 5.80 -27.29 5.03
CA GLY A 293 6.89 -27.05 4.08
C GLY A 293 7.96 -26.14 4.67
N ILE A 294 7.58 -25.01 5.24
CA ILE A 294 8.49 -24.08 5.93
C ILE A 294 9.20 -24.78 7.08
N SER A 295 8.44 -25.51 7.93
CA SER A 295 8.97 -26.30 9.05
C SER A 295 10.03 -27.30 8.60
N ARG A 296 9.76 -28.04 7.54
CA ARG A 296 10.69 -29.00 6.91
C ARG A 296 11.93 -28.28 6.37
N ARG A 297 11.76 -27.20 5.63
CA ARG A 297 12.84 -26.44 4.99
C ARG A 297 13.84 -25.91 6.00
N PHE A 298 13.37 -25.42 7.13
CA PHE A 298 14.22 -24.79 8.16
C PHE A 298 14.50 -25.70 9.36
N ALA A 299 14.02 -26.94 9.35
CA ALA A 299 14.16 -27.90 10.46
C ALA A 299 13.71 -27.32 11.81
N ARG A 300 12.59 -26.57 11.81
CA ARG A 300 11.97 -25.98 13.00
C ARG A 300 10.56 -26.52 13.20
N PRO A 301 10.11 -26.73 14.44
CA PRO A 301 8.73 -27.11 14.70
C PRO A 301 7.72 -26.09 14.16
N ALA A 302 6.57 -26.55 13.68
CA ALA A 302 5.51 -25.69 13.17
C ALA A 302 4.87 -24.80 14.25
N ASP A 303 4.99 -25.18 15.51
CA ASP A 303 4.53 -24.45 16.70
C ASP A 303 5.61 -23.58 17.34
N ASP A 304 6.74 -23.36 16.65
CA ASP A 304 7.79 -22.40 17.03
C ASP A 304 7.80 -21.18 16.08
N PRO A 305 6.86 -20.25 16.23
CA PRO A 305 6.76 -19.08 15.34
C PRO A 305 8.00 -18.19 15.38
N LYS A 306 8.67 -18.10 16.54
CA LYS A 306 9.90 -17.33 16.70
C LYS A 306 11.03 -17.95 15.90
N GLY A 307 11.31 -19.23 16.10
CA GLY A 307 12.38 -19.92 15.38
C GLY A 307 12.14 -19.95 13.87
N LEU A 308 10.88 -20.13 13.43
CA LEU A 308 10.54 -20.07 12.00
C LEU A 308 10.76 -18.67 11.41
N LEU A 309 10.37 -17.61 12.11
CA LEU A 309 10.60 -16.23 11.66
C LEU A 309 12.09 -15.90 11.57
N GLU A 310 12.88 -16.31 12.56
CA GLU A 310 14.32 -16.12 12.60
C GLU A 310 15.01 -16.77 11.39
N GLU A 311 14.73 -18.04 11.12
CA GLU A 311 15.31 -18.76 9.96
C GLU A 311 14.86 -18.16 8.62
N LEU A 312 13.59 -17.80 8.52
CA LEU A 312 13.03 -17.18 7.32
C LEU A 312 13.70 -15.83 7.01
N LEU A 313 13.84 -14.96 8.02
CA LEU A 313 14.51 -13.67 7.86
C LEU A 313 16.01 -13.83 7.52
N GLU A 314 16.69 -14.80 8.11
CA GLU A 314 18.08 -15.10 7.72
C GLU A 314 18.18 -15.61 6.29
N TRP A 315 17.26 -16.48 5.87
CA TRP A 315 17.23 -16.98 4.50
C TRP A 315 16.99 -15.84 3.50
N LEU A 316 16.02 -14.96 3.77
CA LEU A 316 15.80 -13.76 2.97
C LEU A 316 17.03 -12.84 3.01
N GLY A 317 17.67 -12.72 4.17
CA GLY A 317 18.87 -11.92 4.35
C GLY A 317 20.05 -12.36 3.48
N ARG A 318 20.24 -13.68 3.27
CA ARG A 318 21.29 -14.27 2.43
C ARG A 318 21.00 -14.21 0.94
N SER A 319 19.83 -13.75 0.55
CA SER A 319 19.43 -13.66 -0.87
C SER A 319 20.12 -12.49 -1.59
N GLU A 320 19.98 -12.45 -2.91
CA GLU A 320 20.46 -11.34 -3.75
C GLU A 320 19.57 -10.10 -3.67
N SER A 321 18.44 -10.15 -2.96
CA SER A 321 17.52 -9.04 -2.82
C SER A 321 18.24 -7.76 -2.37
N PRO A 322 18.02 -6.60 -3.02
CA PRO A 322 18.65 -5.35 -2.63
C PRO A 322 18.15 -4.84 -1.26
N LEU A 323 16.95 -5.24 -0.85
CA LEU A 323 16.31 -4.79 0.38
C LEU A 323 15.49 -5.91 1.00
N VAL A 324 15.70 -6.16 2.30
CA VAL A 324 14.87 -7.07 3.10
C VAL A 324 14.14 -6.23 4.14
N MET A 325 12.81 -6.30 4.14
CA MET A 325 11.95 -5.49 5.00
C MET A 325 11.07 -6.39 5.88
N PRO A 326 11.44 -6.62 7.15
CA PRO A 326 10.52 -7.26 8.09
C PRO A 326 9.37 -6.30 8.42
N TRP A 327 8.17 -6.85 8.56
CA TRP A 327 7.04 -6.11 9.12
C TRP A 327 7.27 -5.90 10.62
N ILE A 328 7.16 -4.66 11.09
CA ILE A 328 7.54 -4.33 12.48
C ILE A 328 6.76 -5.15 13.52
N GLU A 329 5.49 -5.44 13.28
CA GLU A 329 4.65 -6.20 14.22
C GLU A 329 5.03 -7.68 14.28
N ASP A 330 5.65 -8.25 13.25
CA ASP A 330 6.18 -9.61 13.27
C ASP A 330 7.35 -9.77 14.25
N LEU A 331 8.11 -8.69 14.50
CA LEU A 331 9.28 -8.73 15.38
C LEU A 331 8.95 -9.09 16.85
N TRP A 332 7.70 -8.90 17.26
CA TRP A 332 7.19 -9.37 18.57
C TRP A 332 6.05 -10.37 18.44
N LEU A 333 5.93 -11.01 17.29
CA LEU A 333 4.95 -12.07 17.02
C LEU A 333 3.51 -11.61 17.31
N GLU A 334 3.12 -10.45 16.76
CA GLU A 334 1.74 -10.00 16.79
C GLU A 334 0.86 -11.00 16.02
N GLU A 335 -0.31 -11.28 16.54
CA GLU A 335 -1.21 -12.28 15.95
C GLU A 335 -2.37 -11.67 15.17
N ARG A 336 -2.56 -10.36 15.28
CA ARG A 336 -3.68 -9.65 14.65
C ARG A 336 -3.17 -8.68 13.58
N GLY A 337 -3.56 -8.91 12.34
CA GLY A 337 -3.29 -7.97 11.26
C GLY A 337 -3.96 -6.61 11.48
N VAL A 338 -3.33 -5.53 11.03
CA VAL A 338 -3.86 -4.16 11.11
C VAL A 338 -4.92 -3.90 10.06
N ASN A 339 -4.88 -4.62 8.96
CA ASN A 339 -5.78 -4.49 7.82
C ASN A 339 -6.27 -5.86 7.34
N LEU A 340 -7.44 -5.87 6.75
CA LEU A 340 -7.99 -6.98 6.00
C LEU A 340 -8.60 -6.41 4.70
N PRO A 341 -7.90 -6.49 3.58
CA PRO A 341 -8.37 -5.99 2.29
C PRO A 341 -9.75 -6.55 1.93
N GLY A 342 -10.56 -5.75 1.25
CA GLY A 342 -11.92 -6.12 0.90
C GLY A 342 -12.95 -5.94 2.02
N THR A 343 -12.57 -5.37 3.18
CA THR A 343 -13.48 -5.02 4.26
C THR A 343 -13.60 -3.52 4.48
N THR A 344 -14.75 -3.09 4.98
CA THR A 344 -14.96 -1.70 5.41
C THR A 344 -14.63 -1.54 6.90
N SER A 345 -14.40 -0.31 7.34
CA SER A 345 -14.19 0.00 8.76
C SER A 345 -15.39 -0.34 9.66
N GLN A 346 -16.58 -0.52 9.08
CA GLN A 346 -17.78 -0.99 9.79
C GLN A 346 -17.74 -2.51 10.01
N ALA A 347 -17.25 -3.26 9.03
CA ALA A 347 -17.12 -4.72 9.14
C ALA A 347 -15.91 -5.11 10.02
N ARG A 348 -14.82 -4.34 9.92
CA ARG A 348 -13.61 -4.55 10.72
C ARG A 348 -12.92 -3.20 11.00
N PRO A 349 -12.36 -2.97 12.21
CA PRO A 349 -11.66 -1.72 12.54
C PRO A 349 -10.25 -1.68 11.93
N ASN A 350 -10.18 -1.69 10.57
CA ASN A 350 -8.91 -1.58 9.86
C ASN A 350 -8.21 -0.26 10.21
N TRP A 351 -6.90 -0.30 10.43
CA TRP A 351 -6.04 0.84 10.75
C TRP A 351 -6.40 1.58 12.05
N GLN A 352 -7.21 0.98 12.93
CA GLN A 352 -7.67 1.59 14.18
C GLN A 352 -7.03 0.98 15.42
N ARG A 353 -6.37 -0.16 15.27
CA ARG A 353 -5.69 -0.83 16.38
C ARG A 353 -4.33 -0.17 16.63
N PRO A 354 -4.08 0.33 17.87
CA PRO A 354 -2.74 0.79 18.23
C PRO A 354 -1.77 -0.40 18.30
N MET A 355 -0.49 -0.13 18.08
CA MET A 355 0.57 -1.11 18.32
C MET A 355 0.54 -1.57 19.79
N ARG A 356 0.82 -2.84 20.02
CA ARG A 356 0.88 -3.42 21.38
C ARG A 356 2.08 -2.93 22.18
N LYS A 357 3.19 -2.63 21.50
CA LYS A 357 4.40 -2.07 22.09
C LYS A 357 4.56 -0.59 21.74
N LEU A 358 4.99 0.22 22.70
CA LEU A 358 5.45 1.57 22.44
C LEU A 358 6.80 1.53 21.71
N LEU A 359 7.14 2.57 20.98
CA LEU A 359 8.41 2.62 20.24
C LEU A 359 9.62 2.43 21.15
N ASP A 360 9.62 3.06 22.33
CA ASP A 360 10.71 2.91 23.30
C ASP A 360 10.84 1.47 23.80
N GLU A 361 9.72 0.73 23.94
CA GLU A 361 9.74 -0.69 24.29
C GLU A 361 10.29 -1.55 23.18
N VAL A 362 9.94 -1.22 21.91
CA VAL A 362 10.50 -1.91 20.73
C VAL A 362 12.02 -1.75 20.67
N PHE A 363 12.52 -0.52 20.86
CA PHE A 363 13.97 -0.26 20.84
C PHE A 363 14.72 -0.83 22.02
N ALA A 364 14.09 -0.98 23.18
CA ALA A 364 14.67 -1.59 24.38
C ALA A 364 14.60 -3.12 24.40
N ASP A 365 13.84 -3.73 23.49
CA ASP A 365 13.62 -5.17 23.46
C ASP A 365 14.85 -5.92 22.95
N ALA A 366 15.46 -6.72 23.83
CA ALA A 366 16.68 -7.47 23.49
C ALA A 366 16.45 -8.55 22.42
N GLU A 367 15.25 -9.13 22.34
CA GLU A 367 14.93 -10.16 21.33
C GLU A 367 14.78 -9.54 19.95
N ILE A 368 14.13 -8.39 19.86
CA ILE A 368 14.04 -7.61 18.61
C ILE A 368 15.44 -7.17 18.17
N GLY A 369 16.27 -6.69 19.10
CA GLY A 369 17.65 -6.31 18.84
C GLY A 369 18.51 -7.49 18.36
N GLU A 370 18.30 -8.69 18.89
CA GLU A 370 18.98 -9.91 18.43
C GLU A 370 18.56 -10.29 17.01
N LEU A 371 17.24 -10.29 16.73
CA LEU A 371 16.72 -10.59 15.41
C LEU A 371 17.27 -9.62 14.33
N ALA A 372 17.29 -8.32 14.64
CA ALA A 372 17.85 -7.31 13.76
C ALA A 372 19.36 -7.55 13.49
N ARG A 373 20.13 -7.95 14.52
CA ARG A 373 21.57 -8.29 14.35
C ARG A 373 21.78 -9.55 13.50
N ARG A 374 20.96 -10.59 13.69
CA ARG A 374 21.01 -11.80 12.87
C ARG A 374 20.72 -11.50 11.40
N LEU A 375 19.69 -10.70 11.12
CA LEU A 375 19.38 -10.25 9.77
C LEU A 375 20.54 -9.46 9.17
N ALA A 376 21.12 -8.51 9.91
CA ALA A 376 22.25 -7.71 9.45
C ALA A 376 23.50 -8.59 9.15
N GLN A 377 23.76 -9.61 9.98
CA GLN A 377 24.84 -10.57 9.74
C GLN A 377 24.59 -11.42 8.50
N ALA A 378 23.36 -11.90 8.32
CA ALA A 378 22.97 -12.66 7.12
C ALA A 378 23.13 -11.83 5.83
N ARG A 379 22.95 -10.51 5.90
CA ARG A 379 23.15 -9.57 4.78
C ARG A 379 24.63 -9.29 4.48
N ALA A 380 25.52 -9.44 5.47
CA ALA A 380 26.95 -9.12 5.34
C ALA A 380 27.79 -10.29 4.82
N GLY A 381 27.28 -11.51 4.88
CA GLY A 381 27.96 -12.74 4.43
C GLY A 381 27.56 -13.19 3.08
#